data_c280f0614ffc549b2d08be090e2fd6dd
#
_entry.id   c280f0614ffc549b2d08be090e2fd6dd
#
_cell.length_a   1.000
_cell.length_b   1.000
_cell.length_c   1.000
_cell.angle_alpha   90.00
_cell.angle_beta   90.00
_cell.angle_gamma   90.00
#
_symmetry.space_group_name_H-M   'P 1'
#
loop_
_entity.id
_entity.type
_entity.pdbx_description
1 polymer ?
#
loop_
_entity_poly.entity_id
_entity_poly.type
_entity_poly.pdbx_seq_one_letter_code
_entity_poly.pdbx_strand_id
1 'polypeptide(L)'
;DIAFAAEHILQAGALDVFTESIYMKKGRPAVKLTVLARPEDEERLAGEIFRHTSTIGVRIHTDRRYELARRSEQRKTPLGTIEVKISEGFGVRKEKIEFASLKQIAETSGKSVAEVRAALAEEPKKG
;
A
#
# COMPACT_ATOMS: atom_id res chain seq x y z
N ASP A 1 -19.10 14.41 -0.80
CA ASP A 1 -18.10 13.98 -1.78
C ASP A 1 -17.38 12.72 -1.29
N ILE A 2 -17.46 11.64 -2.08
CA ILE A 2 -16.89 10.32 -1.72
C ILE A 2 -15.36 10.37 -1.63
N ALA A 3 -14.69 11.12 -2.49
CA ALA A 3 -13.23 11.23 -2.44
C ALA A 3 -12.76 11.86 -1.14
N PHE A 4 -13.42 12.88 -0.67
CA PHE A 4 -13.17 13.53 0.61
C PHE A 4 -13.42 12.58 1.79
N ALA A 5 -14.54 11.84 1.74
CA ALA A 5 -14.85 10.83 2.75
C ALA A 5 -13.78 9.73 2.81
N ALA A 6 -13.35 9.23 1.64
CA ALA A 6 -12.31 8.19 1.54
C ALA A 6 -10.98 8.66 2.17
N GLU A 7 -10.58 9.90 1.90
CA GLU A 7 -9.38 10.49 2.48
C GLU A 7 -9.46 10.58 4.01
N HIS A 8 -10.58 11.06 4.55
CA HIS A 8 -10.79 11.13 6.00
C HIS A 8 -10.77 9.75 6.67
N ILE A 9 -11.41 8.76 6.07
CA ILE A 9 -11.45 7.40 6.58
C ILE A 9 -10.04 6.78 6.59
N LEU A 10 -9.27 7.03 5.54
CA LEU A 10 -7.88 6.57 5.46
C LEU A 10 -7.03 7.23 6.56
N GLN A 11 -7.14 8.55 6.75
CA GLN A 11 -6.45 9.29 7.81
C GLN A 11 -6.86 8.82 9.21
N ALA A 12 -8.10 8.35 9.36
CA ALA A 12 -8.59 7.78 10.62
C ALA A 12 -8.01 6.41 10.95
N GLY A 13 -7.18 5.84 10.09
CA GLY A 13 -6.41 4.62 10.35
C GLY A 13 -6.90 3.38 9.61
N ALA A 14 -7.73 3.53 8.59
CA ALA A 14 -8.04 2.41 7.70
C ALA A 14 -6.76 1.92 7.02
N LEU A 15 -6.68 0.62 6.75
CA LEU A 15 -5.56 0.03 6.02
C LEU A 15 -5.59 0.40 4.54
N ASP A 16 -6.80 0.48 3.98
CA ASP A 16 -7.02 0.93 2.62
C ASP A 16 -8.47 1.39 2.46
N VAL A 17 -8.73 2.25 1.49
CA VAL A 17 -10.07 2.73 1.13
C VAL A 17 -10.12 2.84 -0.39
N PHE A 18 -11.08 2.18 -0.99
CA PHE A 18 -11.25 2.24 -2.44
C PHE A 18 -12.72 2.23 -2.84
N THR A 19 -12.99 2.64 -4.06
CA THR A 19 -14.34 2.73 -4.61
C THR A 19 -14.45 1.96 -5.91
N GLU A 20 -15.65 1.46 -6.18
CA GLU A 20 -16.00 0.79 -7.43
C GLU A 20 -17.32 1.38 -7.96
N SER A 21 -17.39 1.61 -9.26
CA SER A 21 -18.63 1.99 -9.92
C SER A 21 -19.51 0.75 -10.07
N ILE A 22 -20.76 0.85 -9.61
CA ILE A 22 -21.75 -0.22 -9.68
C ILE A 22 -23.08 0.28 -10.23
N TYR A 23 -23.92 -0.65 -10.66
CA TYR A 23 -25.33 -0.38 -10.93
C TYR A 23 -26.20 -1.04 -9.88
N MET A 24 -27.13 -0.30 -9.34
CA MET A 24 -28.13 -0.81 -8.39
C MET A 24 -29.44 -1.12 -9.10
N LYS A 25 -30.46 -1.53 -8.33
CA LYS A 25 -31.81 -1.77 -8.87
C LYS A 25 -32.29 -0.61 -9.73
N LYS A 26 -33.10 -0.92 -10.75
CA LYS A 26 -33.63 0.04 -11.73
C LYS A 26 -32.53 0.71 -12.58
N GLY A 27 -31.36 0.05 -12.73
CA GLY A 27 -30.24 0.55 -13.54
C GLY A 27 -29.59 1.83 -13.01
N ARG A 28 -29.75 2.15 -11.74
CA ARG A 28 -29.20 3.40 -11.16
C ARG A 28 -27.70 3.27 -10.92
N PRO A 29 -26.89 4.17 -11.45
CA PRO A 29 -25.47 4.22 -11.12
C PRO A 29 -25.26 4.50 -9.63
N ALA A 30 -24.27 3.83 -9.04
CA ALA A 30 -23.89 4.05 -7.66
C ALA A 30 -22.40 3.77 -7.46
N VAL A 31 -21.90 4.03 -6.28
CA VAL A 31 -20.53 3.80 -5.90
C VAL A 31 -20.50 2.87 -4.69
N LYS A 32 -19.74 1.80 -4.80
CA LYS A 32 -19.42 0.93 -3.67
C LYS A 32 -18.14 1.44 -3.01
N LEU A 33 -18.24 1.83 -1.74
CA LEU A 33 -17.10 2.20 -0.93
C LEU A 33 -16.67 0.97 -0.10
N THR A 34 -15.40 0.60 -0.21
CA THR A 34 -14.81 -0.48 0.58
C THR A 34 -13.72 0.08 1.48
N VAL A 35 -13.79 -0.27 2.75
CA VAL A 35 -12.79 0.11 3.76
C VAL A 35 -12.17 -1.16 4.32
N LEU A 36 -10.86 -1.29 4.20
CA LEU A 36 -10.11 -2.35 4.84
C LEU A 36 -9.62 -1.87 6.20
N ALA A 37 -9.89 -2.66 7.22
CA ALA A 37 -9.59 -2.28 8.61
C ALA A 37 -9.07 -3.47 9.40
N ARG A 38 -8.33 -3.18 10.47
CA ARG A 38 -8.05 -4.19 11.49
C ARG A 38 -9.34 -4.48 12.27
N PRO A 39 -9.56 -5.72 12.72
CA PRO A 39 -10.76 -6.07 13.49
C PRO A 39 -11.02 -5.14 14.70
N GLU A 40 -9.98 -4.73 15.40
CA GLU A 40 -10.08 -3.82 16.56
C GLU A 40 -10.55 -2.41 16.20
N ASP A 41 -10.44 -1.99 14.94
CA ASP A 41 -10.83 -0.68 14.44
C ASP A 41 -12.22 -0.66 13.79
N GLU A 42 -12.88 -1.80 13.70
CA GLU A 42 -14.14 -1.99 12.97
C GLU A 42 -15.21 -0.98 13.35
N GLU A 43 -15.55 -0.89 14.62
CA GLU A 43 -16.64 -0.02 15.10
C GLU A 43 -16.29 1.45 14.90
N ARG A 44 -15.07 1.83 15.21
CA ARG A 44 -14.59 3.21 15.07
C ARG A 44 -14.63 3.66 13.62
N LEU A 45 -14.16 2.83 12.69
CA LEU A 45 -14.15 3.16 11.27
C LEU A 45 -15.54 3.10 10.64
N ALA A 46 -16.43 2.23 11.13
CA ALA A 46 -17.84 2.27 10.75
C ALA A 46 -18.46 3.63 11.13
N GLY A 47 -18.12 4.16 12.29
CA GLY A 47 -18.54 5.49 12.73
C GLY A 47 -18.05 6.60 11.78
N GLU A 48 -16.81 6.51 11.29
CA GLU A 48 -16.28 7.46 10.31
C GLU A 48 -17.01 7.36 8.95
N ILE A 49 -17.36 6.16 8.52
CA ILE A 49 -18.18 5.96 7.30
C ILE A 49 -19.54 6.65 7.44
N PHE A 50 -20.24 6.45 8.57
CA PHE A 50 -21.54 7.08 8.81
C PHE A 50 -21.43 8.61 8.89
N ARG A 51 -20.35 9.12 9.47
CA ARG A 51 -20.14 10.57 9.60
C ARG A 51 -19.90 11.25 8.25
N HIS A 52 -19.13 10.60 7.37
CA HIS A 52 -18.63 11.23 6.13
C HIS A 52 -19.39 10.83 4.87
N THR A 53 -20.37 9.94 4.96
CA THR A 53 -21.19 9.52 3.83
C THR A 53 -22.69 9.61 4.17
N SER A 54 -23.52 9.47 3.17
CA SER A 54 -24.97 9.42 3.35
C SER A 54 -25.52 8.02 3.64
N THR A 55 -24.63 7.02 3.73
CA THR A 55 -25.07 5.64 3.97
C THR A 55 -25.70 5.47 5.35
N ILE A 56 -26.71 4.62 5.43
CA ILE A 56 -27.38 4.26 6.68
C ILE A 56 -27.05 2.83 7.14
N GLY A 57 -26.20 2.14 6.40
CA GLY A 57 -25.80 0.78 6.73
C GLY A 57 -24.43 0.42 6.15
N VAL A 58 -23.71 -0.41 6.86
CA VAL A 58 -22.41 -0.93 6.46
C VAL A 58 -22.45 -2.45 6.61
N ARG A 59 -22.07 -3.16 5.55
CA ARG A 59 -21.86 -4.62 5.62
C ARG A 59 -20.43 -4.90 6.03
N ILE A 60 -20.27 -5.88 6.91
CA ILE A 60 -18.97 -6.24 7.45
C ILE A 60 -18.66 -7.68 7.06
N HIS A 61 -17.46 -7.87 6.52
CA HIS A 61 -16.89 -9.18 6.20
C HIS A 61 -15.56 -9.31 6.91
N THR A 62 -15.31 -10.47 7.48
CA THR A 62 -13.98 -10.79 8.04
C THR A 62 -13.29 -11.72 7.07
N ASP A 63 -12.17 -11.27 6.52
CA ASP A 63 -11.39 -12.03 5.57
C ASP A 63 -10.14 -12.63 6.23
N ARG A 64 -9.79 -13.83 5.78
CA ARG A 64 -8.50 -14.44 6.08
C ARG A 64 -7.49 -13.99 5.04
N ARG A 65 -6.24 -13.83 5.44
CA ARG A 65 -5.18 -13.38 4.56
C ARG A 65 -3.90 -14.15 4.82
N TYR A 66 -3.26 -14.59 3.76
CA TYR A 66 -1.87 -15.02 3.82
C TYR A 66 -0.98 -13.88 3.38
N GLU A 67 0.08 -13.64 4.12
CA GLU A 67 1.08 -12.66 3.73
C GLU A 67 2.48 -13.16 4.04
N LEU A 68 3.43 -12.72 3.24
CA LEU A 68 4.84 -12.97 3.50
C LEU A 68 5.31 -12.13 4.69
N ALA A 69 6.19 -12.67 5.49
CA ALA A 69 6.85 -11.90 6.54
C ALA A 69 7.71 -10.81 5.91
N ARG A 70 7.66 -9.59 6.44
CA ARG A 70 8.32 -8.41 5.87
C ARG A 70 9.36 -7.85 6.83
N ARG A 71 10.49 -7.44 6.29
CA ARG A 71 11.52 -6.70 7.00
C ARG A 71 12.22 -5.72 6.09
N SER A 72 12.88 -4.73 6.66
CA SER A 72 13.76 -3.81 5.94
C SER A 72 15.21 -4.09 6.31
N GLU A 73 16.09 -3.90 5.34
CA GLU A 73 17.52 -4.12 5.49
C GLU A 73 18.27 -2.99 4.78
N GLN A 74 19.30 -2.46 5.43
CA GLN A 74 20.22 -1.52 4.79
C GLN A 74 21.36 -2.31 4.14
N ARG A 75 21.68 -1.96 2.89
CA ARG A 75 22.79 -2.53 2.14
C ARG A 75 23.74 -1.45 1.66
N LYS A 76 25.00 -1.66 1.86
CA LYS A 76 26.04 -0.83 1.25
C LYS A 76 26.32 -1.29 -0.16
N THR A 77 26.28 -0.36 -1.10
CA THR A 77 26.64 -0.61 -2.50
C THR A 77 27.71 0.40 -2.94
N PRO A 78 28.42 0.14 -4.05
CA PRO A 78 29.36 1.12 -4.61
C PRO A 78 28.74 2.47 -4.96
N LEU A 79 27.42 2.50 -5.19
CA LEU A 79 26.69 3.73 -5.51
C LEU A 79 26.14 4.45 -4.26
N GLY A 80 26.19 3.81 -3.10
CA GLY A 80 25.69 4.34 -1.83
C GLY A 80 24.89 3.32 -1.04
N THR A 81 24.42 3.70 0.13
CA THR A 81 23.59 2.85 0.98
C THR A 81 22.15 2.85 0.48
N ILE A 82 21.57 1.69 0.34
CA ILE A 82 20.18 1.51 -0.06
C ILE A 82 19.38 0.82 1.04
N GLU A 83 18.10 1.09 1.08
CA GLU A 83 17.14 0.37 1.91
C GLU A 83 16.35 -0.60 1.04
N VAL A 84 16.34 -1.87 1.45
CA VAL A 84 15.70 -2.97 0.72
C VAL A 84 14.60 -3.55 1.58
N LYS A 85 13.38 -3.61 1.03
CA LYS A 85 12.28 -4.37 1.62
C LYS A 85 12.38 -5.82 1.19
N ILE A 86 12.37 -6.71 2.17
CA ILE A 86 12.43 -8.16 1.97
C ILE A 86 11.12 -8.77 2.44
N SER A 87 10.52 -9.59 1.60
CA SER A 87 9.31 -10.35 1.90
C SER A 87 9.61 -11.84 1.70
N GLU A 88 9.44 -12.64 2.75
CA GLU A 88 9.77 -14.06 2.74
C GLU A 88 8.64 -14.90 3.32
N GLY A 89 8.48 -16.10 2.81
CA GLY A 89 7.52 -17.11 3.25
C GLY A 89 7.15 -18.06 2.13
N PHE A 90 6.56 -19.19 2.47
CA PHE A 90 6.11 -20.18 1.47
C PHE A 90 7.20 -20.62 0.48
N GLY A 91 8.47 -20.63 0.91
CA GLY A 91 9.59 -20.95 0.03
C GLY A 91 9.92 -19.84 -1.00
N VAL A 92 9.36 -18.65 -0.83
CA VAL A 92 9.54 -17.51 -1.73
C VAL A 92 10.22 -16.36 -1.00
N ARG A 93 11.16 -15.71 -1.68
CA ARG A 93 11.79 -14.47 -1.23
C ARG A 93 11.67 -13.42 -2.32
N LYS A 94 11.21 -12.23 -1.95
CA LYS A 94 11.10 -11.06 -2.83
C LYS A 94 11.85 -9.90 -2.21
N GLU A 95 12.57 -9.16 -3.03
CA GLU A 95 13.30 -7.98 -2.61
C GLU A 95 12.89 -6.78 -3.47
N LYS A 96 12.76 -5.63 -2.82
CA LYS A 96 12.46 -4.36 -3.49
C LYS A 96 13.27 -3.26 -2.86
N ILE A 97 14.03 -2.56 -3.68
CA ILE A 97 14.76 -1.37 -3.25
C ILE A 97 13.76 -0.23 -3.04
N GLU A 98 13.85 0.46 -1.90
CA GLU A 98 13.03 1.63 -1.62
C GLU A 98 13.30 2.75 -2.63
N PHE A 99 12.23 3.32 -3.16
CA PHE A 99 12.32 4.38 -4.16
C PHE A 99 13.12 5.60 -3.66
N ALA A 100 12.98 5.94 -2.38
CA ALA A 100 13.74 7.04 -1.76
C ALA A 100 15.25 6.82 -1.87
N SER A 101 15.73 5.57 -1.73
CA SER A 101 17.14 5.21 -1.90
C SER A 101 17.59 5.39 -3.35
N LEU A 102 16.78 4.94 -4.31
CA LEU A 102 17.06 5.10 -5.74
C LEU A 102 17.11 6.57 -6.13
N LYS A 103 16.17 7.36 -5.64
CA LYS A 103 16.09 8.80 -5.88
C LYS A 103 17.33 9.52 -5.33
N GLN A 104 17.72 9.23 -4.12
CA GLN A 104 18.91 9.85 -3.50
C GLN A 104 20.18 9.54 -4.30
N ILE A 105 20.39 8.31 -4.72
CA ILE A 105 21.54 7.92 -5.53
C ILE A 105 21.48 8.60 -6.90
N ALA A 106 20.32 8.66 -7.53
CA ALA A 106 20.13 9.34 -8.81
C ALA A 106 20.52 10.82 -8.71
N GLU A 107 20.06 11.52 -7.68
CA GLU A 107 20.38 12.94 -7.44
C GLU A 107 21.87 13.18 -7.18
N THR A 108 22.53 12.31 -6.42
CA THR A 108 23.96 12.46 -6.10
C THR A 108 24.90 12.00 -7.22
N SER A 109 24.49 11.08 -8.06
CA SER A 109 25.31 10.52 -9.15
C SER A 109 25.07 11.16 -10.51
N GLY A 110 24.02 11.98 -10.65
CA GLY A 110 23.61 12.55 -11.94
C GLY A 110 22.99 11.53 -12.91
N LYS A 111 22.65 10.33 -12.43
CA LYS A 111 22.01 9.28 -13.20
C LYS A 111 20.49 9.32 -13.06
N SER A 112 19.79 8.76 -14.04
CA SER A 112 18.36 8.53 -13.90
C SER A 112 18.07 7.39 -12.91
N VAL A 113 16.86 7.35 -12.36
CA VAL A 113 16.43 6.24 -11.49
C VAL A 113 16.52 4.89 -12.19
N ALA A 114 16.20 4.84 -13.50
CA ALA A 114 16.31 3.62 -14.29
C ALA A 114 17.75 3.14 -14.41
N GLU A 115 18.70 4.05 -14.66
CA GLU A 115 20.13 3.73 -14.73
C GLU A 115 20.68 3.24 -13.39
N VAL A 116 20.27 3.86 -12.29
CA VAL A 116 20.64 3.41 -10.93
C VAL A 116 20.10 2.02 -10.66
N ARG A 117 18.85 1.77 -11.01
CA ARG A 117 18.21 0.46 -10.81
C ARG A 117 18.92 -0.64 -11.63
N ALA A 118 19.27 -0.36 -12.88
CA ALA A 118 19.99 -1.28 -13.73
C ALA A 118 21.40 -1.57 -13.19
N ALA A 119 22.12 -0.56 -12.73
CA ALA A 119 23.46 -0.72 -12.14
C ALA A 119 23.44 -1.57 -10.88
N LEU A 120 22.43 -1.41 -10.02
CA LEU A 120 22.27 -2.21 -8.80
C LEU A 120 21.86 -3.66 -9.09
N ALA A 121 21.15 -3.90 -10.20
CA ALA A 121 20.76 -5.25 -10.61
C ALA A 121 21.94 -6.08 -11.12
N GLU A 122 23.00 -5.45 -11.64
CA GLU A 122 24.22 -6.10 -12.15
C GLU A 122 25.19 -6.50 -11.02
N GLU A 123 24.96 -6.04 -9.79
CA GLU A 123 25.80 -6.40 -8.67
C GLU A 123 25.57 -7.84 -8.20
N PRO A 124 26.65 -8.60 -7.90
CA PRO A 124 26.47 -9.94 -7.37
C PRO A 124 25.73 -9.89 -6.03
N LYS A 125 24.60 -10.59 -5.96
CA LYS A 125 23.88 -10.79 -4.69
C LYS A 125 24.80 -11.51 -3.71
N LYS A 126 25.25 -10.84 -2.68
CA LYS A 126 25.88 -11.51 -1.56
C LYS A 126 24.82 -12.40 -0.89
N GLY A 127 25.01 -13.69 -1.03
CA GLY A 127 24.13 -14.71 -0.48
C GLY A 127 24.01 -14.66 1.04
#